data_efb7a75cf0cd2bb4a56300a4bc61ee19
#
_entry.id   efb7a75cf0cd2bb4a56300a4bc61ee19
#
_cell.length_a   1.000
_cell.length_b   1.000
_cell.length_c   1.000
_cell.angle_alpha   90.00
_cell.angle_beta   90.00
_cell.angle_gamma   90.00
#
_symmetry.space_group_name_H-M   'P 1'
#
loop_
_entity.id
_entity.type
_entity.pdbx_description
1 polymer ?
#
loop_
_entity_poly.entity_id
_entity_poly.type
_entity_poly.pdbx_seq_one_letter_code
_entity_poly.pdbx_strand_id
1 'polypeptide(L)'
;MKDQNNLCWLDMEMTGLNPETDKIIEVAMIITDKDLNVLAQSEVFAIHQSDEIMDNMDEWCTATHARTGLTARVKASHYTEADVEQKLLDFMSAWLPAKASPMCGNTIHQDRRFMVKYMPRLEAFFHYRNLDVSTLKELARRWHPAVYKGVVKKGSHKALDDILESIEELKYYRETFFRLPAPNHTATPVAE
;
A
#
# COMPACT_ATOMS: atom_id res chain seq x y z
N MET A 1 -1.51 -17.15 -11.08
CA MET A 1 -1.07 -18.40 -10.46
C MET A 1 -0.45 -18.06 -9.11
N LYS A 2 -0.72 -18.85 -8.07
CA LYS A 2 -0.17 -18.63 -6.72
C LYS A 2 1.35 -18.86 -6.72
N ASP A 3 2.12 -17.82 -6.31
CA ASP A 3 3.59 -17.85 -6.31
C ASP A 3 4.12 -17.12 -5.06
N GLN A 4 5.14 -17.68 -4.42
CA GLN A 4 5.79 -17.08 -3.25
C GLN A 4 6.58 -15.81 -3.57
N ASN A 5 6.92 -15.56 -4.84
CA ASN A 5 7.64 -14.40 -5.29
C ASN A 5 6.72 -13.24 -5.68
N ASN A 6 5.40 -13.45 -5.72
CA ASN A 6 4.46 -12.36 -5.95
C ASN A 6 4.53 -11.36 -4.80
N LEU A 7 4.21 -10.11 -5.10
CA LEU A 7 4.19 -9.00 -4.15
C LEU A 7 2.78 -8.49 -3.96
N CYS A 8 2.39 -8.24 -2.72
CA CYS A 8 1.11 -7.61 -2.38
C CYS A 8 1.33 -6.16 -2.00
N TRP A 9 0.78 -5.29 -2.81
CA TRP A 9 0.75 -3.84 -2.65
C TRP A 9 -0.57 -3.43 -2.05
N LEU A 10 -0.53 -2.48 -1.14
CA LEU A 10 -1.75 -1.91 -0.57
C LEU A 10 -1.59 -0.42 -0.27
N ASP A 11 -2.74 0.22 -0.15
CA ASP A 11 -2.87 1.59 0.32
C ASP A 11 -4.18 1.72 1.08
N MET A 12 -4.19 2.54 2.11
CA MET A 12 -5.36 2.81 2.95
C MET A 12 -5.58 4.31 3.07
N GLU A 13 -6.85 4.71 3.03
CA GLU A 13 -7.28 6.01 3.50
C GLU A 13 -7.83 5.88 4.91
N MET A 14 -7.51 6.85 5.76
CA MET A 14 -7.91 6.86 7.16
C MET A 14 -8.53 8.21 7.52
N THR A 15 -9.21 8.26 8.66
CA THR A 15 -9.76 9.54 9.20
C THR A 15 -8.69 10.45 9.79
N GLY A 16 -7.45 9.96 9.94
CA GLY A 16 -6.29 10.66 10.46
C GLY A 16 -5.09 9.74 10.58
N LEU A 17 -4.06 10.13 11.30
CA LEU A 17 -2.78 9.41 11.36
C LEU A 17 -2.53 8.62 12.65
N ASN A 18 -3.42 8.72 13.63
CA ASN A 18 -3.27 8.03 14.91
C ASN A 18 -4.18 6.80 15.00
N PRO A 19 -3.66 5.57 14.89
CA PRO A 19 -4.48 4.36 14.95
C PRO A 19 -5.24 4.18 16.27
N GLU A 20 -4.89 4.92 17.36
CA GLU A 20 -5.63 4.85 18.60
C GLU A 20 -6.99 5.55 18.55
N THR A 21 -7.09 6.60 17.74
CA THR A 21 -8.30 7.43 17.62
C THR A 21 -8.95 7.34 16.25
N ASP A 22 -8.14 7.11 15.22
CA ASP A 22 -8.57 7.16 13.83
C ASP A 22 -8.94 5.78 13.29
N LYS A 23 -9.65 5.76 12.17
CA LYS A 23 -10.23 4.56 11.54
C LYS A 23 -9.81 4.44 10.09
N ILE A 24 -9.80 3.18 9.61
CA ILE A 24 -9.66 2.88 8.19
C ILE A 24 -11.01 3.18 7.52
N ILE A 25 -10.99 3.91 6.41
CA ILE A 25 -12.19 4.26 5.63
C ILE A 25 -12.15 3.79 4.18
N GLU A 26 -10.94 3.51 3.64
CA GLU A 26 -10.79 2.86 2.34
C GLU A 26 -9.57 1.97 2.35
N VAL A 27 -9.60 0.89 1.60
CA VAL A 27 -8.46 0.03 1.34
C VAL A 27 -8.57 -0.65 -0.02
N ALA A 28 -7.46 -0.81 -0.70
CA ALA A 28 -7.32 -1.60 -1.92
C ALA A 28 -6.02 -2.39 -1.93
N MET A 29 -5.95 -3.42 -2.75
CA MET A 29 -4.75 -4.22 -2.96
C MET A 29 -4.50 -4.48 -4.44
N ILE A 30 -3.21 -4.56 -4.78
CA ILE A 30 -2.73 -5.03 -6.09
C ILE A 30 -1.72 -6.13 -5.86
N ILE A 31 -1.82 -7.20 -6.66
CA ILE A 31 -0.79 -8.24 -6.72
C ILE A 31 0.06 -7.99 -7.97
N THR A 32 1.37 -7.99 -7.79
CA THR A 32 2.33 -8.03 -8.91
C THR A 32 3.16 -9.31 -8.86
N ASP A 33 3.78 -9.67 -9.98
CA ASP A 33 4.91 -10.59 -9.96
C ASP A 33 6.17 -9.88 -9.39
N LYS A 34 7.29 -10.64 -9.32
CA LYS A 34 8.59 -10.11 -8.86
C LYS A 34 9.17 -9.02 -9.77
N ASP A 35 8.70 -8.93 -11.01
CA ASP A 35 9.16 -7.97 -12.02
C ASP A 35 8.27 -6.72 -12.08
N LEU A 36 7.30 -6.62 -11.15
CA LEU A 36 6.34 -5.52 -10.98
C LEU A 36 5.25 -5.47 -12.07
N ASN A 37 4.99 -6.59 -12.77
CA ASN A 37 3.84 -6.68 -13.66
C ASN A 37 2.58 -6.93 -12.84
N VAL A 38 1.53 -6.15 -13.06
CA VAL A 38 0.25 -6.30 -12.35
C VAL A 38 -0.42 -7.60 -12.79
N LEU A 39 -0.73 -8.46 -11.82
CA LEU A 39 -1.40 -9.74 -12.02
C LEU A 39 -2.89 -9.69 -11.65
N ALA A 40 -3.24 -8.95 -10.60
CA ALA A 40 -4.60 -8.80 -10.12
C ALA A 40 -4.78 -7.52 -9.30
N GLN A 41 -6.03 -7.05 -9.25
CA GLN A 41 -6.44 -5.91 -8.44
C GLN A 41 -7.66 -6.34 -7.62
N SER A 42 -7.72 -5.94 -6.34
CA SER A 42 -8.93 -6.11 -5.53
C SER A 42 -9.99 -5.08 -5.93
N GLU A 43 -11.20 -5.27 -5.42
CA GLU A 43 -12.13 -4.16 -5.32
C GLU A 43 -11.56 -3.07 -4.40
N VAL A 44 -12.03 -1.84 -4.57
CA VAL A 44 -11.77 -0.74 -3.64
C VAL A 44 -12.86 -0.75 -2.59
N PHE A 45 -12.51 -1.09 -1.37
CA PHE A 45 -13.47 -1.20 -0.28
C PHE A 45 -13.55 0.09 0.53
N ALA A 46 -14.70 0.77 0.49
CA ALA A 46 -15.02 1.78 1.47
C ALA A 46 -15.61 1.10 2.71
N ILE A 47 -15.09 1.42 3.90
CA ILE A 47 -15.50 0.85 5.18
C ILE A 47 -16.42 1.84 5.88
N HIS A 48 -17.59 1.37 6.31
CA HIS A 48 -18.55 2.21 7.01
C HIS A 48 -18.00 2.68 8.36
N GLN A 49 -18.12 3.98 8.62
CA GLN A 49 -17.85 4.59 9.92
C GLN A 49 -19.02 5.48 10.31
N SER A 50 -19.23 5.66 11.61
CA SER A 50 -20.31 6.51 12.12
C SER A 50 -20.08 7.98 11.74
N ASP A 51 -21.18 8.74 11.68
CA ASP A 51 -21.09 10.19 11.43
C ASP A 51 -20.20 10.89 12.47
N GLU A 52 -20.24 10.47 13.74
CA GLU A 52 -19.36 11.00 14.79
C GLU A 52 -17.88 10.85 14.46
N ILE A 53 -17.46 9.68 13.94
CA ILE A 53 -16.07 9.44 13.53
C ILE A 53 -15.73 10.29 12.32
N MET A 54 -16.60 10.36 11.32
CA MET A 54 -16.38 11.11 10.10
C MET A 54 -16.35 12.63 10.33
N ASP A 55 -17.15 13.13 11.27
CA ASP A 55 -17.21 14.55 11.61
C ASP A 55 -16.04 15.01 12.50
N ASN A 56 -15.32 14.08 13.14
CA ASN A 56 -14.12 14.36 13.93
C ASN A 56 -12.81 14.41 13.12
N MET A 57 -12.85 14.19 11.80
CA MET A 57 -11.66 14.34 10.95
C MET A 57 -11.13 15.77 10.99
N ASP A 58 -9.80 15.91 10.86
CA ASP A 58 -9.19 17.23 10.67
C ASP A 58 -9.64 17.90 9.36
N GLU A 59 -9.31 19.17 9.21
CA GLU A 59 -9.71 19.98 8.05
C GLU A 59 -9.17 19.41 6.73
N TRP A 60 -7.93 18.87 6.74
CA TRP A 60 -7.30 18.31 5.55
C TRP A 60 -7.98 17.01 5.12
N CYS A 61 -8.19 16.07 6.05
CA CYS A 61 -8.90 14.81 5.79
C CYS A 61 -10.33 15.07 5.31
N THR A 62 -11.06 15.96 6.00
CA THR A 62 -12.43 16.34 5.64
C THR A 62 -12.50 16.87 4.20
N ALA A 63 -11.64 17.85 3.85
CA ALA A 63 -11.63 18.45 2.52
C ALA A 63 -11.20 17.45 1.44
N THR A 64 -10.16 16.64 1.70
CA THR A 64 -9.62 15.69 0.74
C THR A 64 -10.60 14.57 0.45
N HIS A 65 -11.18 13.94 1.49
CA HIS A 65 -12.13 12.83 1.32
C HIS A 65 -13.48 13.28 0.74
N ALA A 66 -13.90 14.51 1.02
CA ALA A 66 -15.08 15.10 0.33
C ALA A 66 -14.79 15.29 -1.17
N ARG A 67 -13.64 15.86 -1.51
CA ARG A 67 -13.23 16.12 -2.91
C ARG A 67 -13.11 14.85 -3.74
N THR A 68 -12.59 13.75 -3.16
CA THR A 68 -12.47 12.45 -3.84
C THR A 68 -13.78 11.65 -3.86
N GLY A 69 -14.81 12.13 -3.18
CA GLY A 69 -16.09 11.42 -3.00
C GLY A 69 -16.04 10.26 -2.00
N LEU A 70 -14.92 10.09 -1.27
CA LEU A 70 -14.76 9.00 -0.32
C LEU A 70 -15.75 9.13 0.84
N THR A 71 -15.95 10.32 1.38
CA THR A 71 -16.94 10.56 2.47
C THR A 71 -18.31 10.00 2.13
N ALA A 72 -18.80 10.26 0.91
CA ALA A 72 -20.11 9.74 0.46
C ALA A 72 -20.10 8.20 0.34
N ARG A 73 -19.01 7.61 -0.17
CA ARG A 73 -18.87 6.14 -0.29
C ARG A 73 -18.81 5.47 1.08
N VAL A 74 -18.12 6.05 2.05
CA VAL A 74 -18.05 5.55 3.45
C VAL A 74 -19.44 5.55 4.09
N LYS A 75 -20.19 6.66 3.97
CA LYS A 75 -21.55 6.76 4.52
C LYS A 75 -22.54 5.78 3.87
N ALA A 76 -22.37 5.51 2.57
CA ALA A 76 -23.22 4.56 1.83
C ALA A 76 -22.78 3.10 1.99
N SER A 77 -21.58 2.85 2.50
CA SER A 77 -21.05 1.50 2.67
C SER A 77 -21.76 0.72 3.76
N HIS A 78 -21.82 -0.61 3.58
CA HIS A 78 -22.29 -1.57 4.57
C HIS A 78 -21.17 -2.48 5.08
N TYR A 79 -19.95 -2.32 4.58
CA TYR A 79 -18.81 -3.12 4.99
C TYR A 79 -18.24 -2.65 6.33
N THR A 80 -17.99 -3.62 7.21
CA THR A 80 -17.19 -3.44 8.41
C THR A 80 -15.72 -3.75 8.12
N GLU A 81 -14.81 -3.38 9.04
CA GLU A 81 -13.40 -3.78 8.95
C GLU A 81 -13.25 -5.31 8.85
N ALA A 82 -14.06 -6.07 9.58
CA ALA A 82 -14.00 -7.54 9.58
C ALA A 82 -14.45 -8.15 8.24
N ASP A 83 -15.48 -7.58 7.59
CA ASP A 83 -15.94 -8.01 6.28
C ASP A 83 -14.84 -7.80 5.23
N VAL A 84 -14.22 -6.60 5.26
CA VAL A 84 -13.16 -6.23 4.31
C VAL A 84 -11.90 -7.04 4.58
N GLU A 85 -11.52 -7.24 5.83
CA GLU A 85 -10.40 -8.10 6.19
C GLU A 85 -10.56 -9.50 5.58
N GLN A 86 -11.75 -10.12 5.68
CA GLN A 86 -11.98 -11.44 5.11
C GLN A 86 -11.88 -11.43 3.58
N LYS A 87 -12.47 -10.43 2.92
CA LYS A 87 -12.41 -10.30 1.45
C LYS A 87 -10.99 -10.14 0.94
N LEU A 88 -10.17 -9.32 1.63
CA LEU A 88 -8.78 -9.10 1.27
C LEU A 88 -7.90 -10.33 1.56
N LEU A 89 -8.18 -11.08 2.63
CA LEU A 89 -7.55 -12.38 2.89
C LEU A 89 -7.84 -13.39 1.79
N ASP A 90 -9.09 -13.49 1.36
CA ASP A 90 -9.49 -14.40 0.26
C ASP A 90 -8.80 -13.99 -1.04
N PHE A 91 -8.79 -12.70 -1.36
CA PHE A 91 -8.08 -12.16 -2.52
C PHE A 91 -6.57 -12.49 -2.46
N MET A 92 -5.91 -12.14 -1.36
CA MET A 92 -4.46 -12.32 -1.21
C MET A 92 -4.07 -13.81 -1.23
N SER A 93 -4.86 -14.68 -0.57
CA SER A 93 -4.59 -16.12 -0.49
C SER A 93 -4.71 -16.85 -1.83
N ALA A 94 -5.45 -16.30 -2.78
CA ALA A 94 -5.52 -16.84 -4.14
C ALA A 94 -4.20 -16.67 -4.92
N TRP A 95 -3.38 -15.68 -4.56
CA TRP A 95 -2.18 -15.30 -5.29
C TRP A 95 -0.87 -15.57 -4.54
N LEU A 96 -0.92 -15.72 -3.23
CA LEU A 96 0.25 -15.80 -2.35
C LEU A 96 0.08 -16.89 -1.29
N PRO A 97 1.15 -17.61 -0.93
CA PRO A 97 1.21 -18.34 0.34
C PRO A 97 1.24 -17.36 1.51
N ALA A 98 0.76 -17.79 2.68
CA ALA A 98 0.90 -17.01 3.91
C ALA A 98 2.39 -16.71 4.19
N LYS A 99 2.66 -15.49 4.67
CA LYS A 99 3.98 -14.98 5.05
C LYS A 99 5.02 -14.92 3.91
N ALA A 100 4.58 -14.98 2.66
CA ALA A 100 5.48 -14.89 1.51
C ALA A 100 5.79 -13.43 1.13
N SER A 101 4.76 -12.60 0.95
CA SER A 101 4.95 -11.22 0.53
C SER A 101 5.24 -10.28 1.70
N PRO A 102 6.27 -9.41 1.59
CA PRO A 102 6.31 -8.20 2.42
C PRO A 102 5.07 -7.35 2.15
N MET A 103 4.74 -6.44 3.06
CA MET A 103 3.75 -5.40 2.81
C MET A 103 4.38 -4.30 1.96
N CYS A 104 3.84 -4.06 0.74
CA CYS A 104 4.43 -3.16 -0.24
C CYS A 104 3.61 -1.89 -0.40
N GLY A 105 4.28 -0.73 -0.49
CA GLY A 105 3.64 0.57 -0.71
C GLY A 105 4.56 1.75 -0.45
N ASN A 106 4.00 2.96 -0.37
CA ASN A 106 4.69 4.17 0.06
C ASN A 106 4.33 4.49 1.51
N THR A 107 5.32 4.72 2.37
CA THR A 107 5.11 4.98 3.81
C THR A 107 4.28 3.88 4.49
N ILE A 108 4.40 2.68 3.96
CA ILE A 108 3.54 1.52 4.24
C ILE A 108 3.53 1.09 5.72
N HIS A 109 4.52 1.51 6.49
CA HIS A 109 4.54 1.28 7.93
C HIS A 109 3.35 1.94 8.64
N GLN A 110 2.83 3.05 8.10
CA GLN A 110 1.66 3.75 8.66
C GLN A 110 0.40 2.91 8.46
N ASP A 111 0.19 2.37 7.25
CA ASP A 111 -0.91 1.45 6.96
C ASP A 111 -0.82 0.20 7.84
N ARG A 112 0.38 -0.33 8.02
CA ARG A 112 0.61 -1.50 8.87
C ARG A 112 0.19 -1.27 10.32
N ARG A 113 0.40 -0.07 10.87
CA ARG A 113 -0.04 0.27 12.23
C ARG A 113 -1.56 0.18 12.39
N PHE A 114 -2.30 0.66 11.39
CA PHE A 114 -3.75 0.54 11.35
C PHE A 114 -4.19 -0.92 11.15
N MET A 115 -3.52 -1.65 10.26
CA MET A 115 -3.84 -3.04 10.01
C MET A 115 -3.64 -3.93 11.24
N VAL A 116 -2.56 -3.74 12.00
CA VAL A 116 -2.32 -4.45 13.28
C VAL A 116 -3.51 -4.31 14.22
N LYS A 117 -4.13 -3.14 14.25
CA LYS A 117 -5.24 -2.85 15.18
C LYS A 117 -6.60 -3.32 14.64
N TYR A 118 -6.88 -3.08 13.37
CA TYR A 118 -8.22 -3.23 12.81
C TYR A 118 -8.38 -4.44 11.89
N MET A 119 -7.28 -5.00 11.37
CA MET A 119 -7.26 -6.16 10.47
C MET A 119 -6.11 -7.13 10.82
N PRO A 120 -6.06 -7.64 12.08
CA PRO A 120 -4.89 -8.38 12.57
C PRO A 120 -4.67 -9.72 11.85
N ARG A 121 -5.73 -10.36 11.32
CA ARG A 121 -5.61 -11.60 10.56
C ARG A 121 -4.96 -11.35 9.20
N LEU A 122 -5.30 -10.24 8.57
CA LEU A 122 -4.71 -9.82 7.31
C LEU A 122 -3.24 -9.43 7.51
N GLU A 123 -2.93 -8.67 8.57
CA GLU A 123 -1.56 -8.35 8.94
C GLU A 123 -0.71 -9.60 9.15
N ALA A 124 -1.22 -10.58 9.90
CA ALA A 124 -0.55 -11.84 10.17
C ALA A 124 -0.31 -12.71 8.91
N PHE A 125 -1.01 -12.46 7.81
CA PHE A 125 -0.82 -13.14 6.54
C PHE A 125 0.40 -12.61 5.77
N PHE A 126 0.79 -11.35 5.97
CA PHE A 126 1.99 -10.77 5.39
C PHE A 126 3.26 -11.32 6.06
N HIS A 127 4.36 -11.22 5.35
CA HIS A 127 5.68 -11.32 5.95
C HIS A 127 5.91 -10.11 6.89
N TYR A 128 6.73 -10.28 7.94
CA TYR A 128 6.99 -9.19 8.90
C TYR A 128 7.75 -7.99 8.32
N ARG A 129 8.41 -8.15 7.16
CA ARG A 129 9.12 -7.06 6.46
C ARG A 129 8.16 -6.20 5.66
N ASN A 130 8.60 -4.96 5.43
CA ASN A 130 7.99 -4.02 4.48
C ASN A 130 8.86 -3.86 3.24
N LEU A 131 8.23 -3.63 2.09
CA LEU A 131 8.85 -3.08 0.90
C LEU A 131 8.32 -1.65 0.77
N ASP A 132 9.03 -0.69 1.38
CA ASP A 132 8.61 0.71 1.46
C ASP A 132 9.36 1.54 0.41
N VAL A 133 8.64 1.95 -0.63
CA VAL A 133 9.20 2.76 -1.73
C VAL A 133 9.64 4.14 -1.23
N SER A 134 9.03 4.66 -0.14
CA SER A 134 9.42 5.93 0.46
C SER A 134 10.85 5.91 1.00
N THR A 135 11.39 4.74 1.36
CA THR A 135 12.81 4.59 1.73
C THR A 135 13.73 4.97 0.56
N LEU A 136 13.42 4.47 -0.64
CA LEU A 136 14.20 4.80 -1.84
C LEU A 136 14.07 6.27 -2.22
N LYS A 137 12.88 6.82 -2.08
CA LYS A 137 12.60 8.25 -2.27
C LYS A 137 13.45 9.12 -1.35
N GLU A 138 13.55 8.77 -0.07
CA GLU A 138 14.38 9.48 0.90
C GLU A 138 15.89 9.38 0.59
N LEU A 139 16.36 8.23 0.10
CA LEU A 139 17.72 8.04 -0.35
C LEU A 139 18.01 8.81 -1.65
N ALA A 140 17.11 8.74 -2.64
CA ALA A 140 17.25 9.48 -3.89
C ALA A 140 17.29 10.99 -3.65
N ARG A 141 16.46 11.51 -2.75
CA ARG A 141 16.45 12.93 -2.36
C ARG A 141 17.82 13.41 -1.84
N ARG A 142 18.52 12.56 -1.09
CA ARG A 142 19.82 12.89 -0.48
C ARG A 142 21.01 12.64 -1.38
N TRP A 143 20.97 11.53 -2.12
CA TRP A 143 22.15 11.05 -2.84
C TRP A 143 22.10 11.35 -4.36
N HIS A 144 20.87 11.45 -4.91
CA HIS A 144 20.63 11.69 -6.33
C HIS A 144 19.43 12.62 -6.57
N PRO A 145 19.55 13.93 -6.24
CA PRO A 145 18.43 14.87 -6.37
C PRO A 145 17.82 14.94 -7.78
N ALA A 146 18.60 14.65 -8.83
CA ALA A 146 18.09 14.60 -10.20
C ALA A 146 17.11 13.42 -10.40
N VAL A 147 17.43 12.25 -9.84
CA VAL A 147 16.54 11.07 -9.84
C VAL A 147 15.28 11.38 -9.05
N TYR A 148 15.41 11.96 -7.84
CA TYR A 148 14.25 12.34 -7.02
C TYR A 148 13.28 13.26 -7.77
N LYS A 149 13.79 14.27 -8.49
CA LYS A 149 12.98 15.24 -9.25
C LYS A 149 12.33 14.64 -10.50
N GLY A 150 12.82 13.49 -10.99
CA GLY A 150 12.27 12.80 -12.15
C GLY A 150 11.00 12.00 -11.86
N VAL A 151 10.65 11.78 -10.58
CA VAL A 151 9.40 11.09 -10.20
C VAL A 151 8.22 12.02 -10.40
N VAL A 152 7.28 11.61 -11.25
CA VAL A 152 6.04 12.36 -11.51
C VAL A 152 4.87 11.62 -10.85
N LYS A 153 4.18 12.26 -9.91
CA LYS A 153 2.96 11.76 -9.28
C LYS A 153 1.78 12.64 -9.60
N LYS A 154 0.62 12.04 -9.79
CA LYS A 154 -0.65 12.74 -9.99
C LYS A 154 -1.33 13.12 -8.67
N GLY A 155 -1.11 12.30 -7.61
CA GLY A 155 -1.63 12.53 -6.27
C GLY A 155 -3.15 12.54 -6.24
N SER A 156 -3.77 11.47 -6.75
CA SER A 156 -5.25 11.40 -6.85
C SER A 156 -5.93 11.23 -5.49
N HIS A 157 -5.20 10.75 -4.47
CA HIS A 157 -5.72 10.37 -3.15
C HIS A 157 -6.90 9.40 -3.28
N LYS A 158 -6.67 8.34 -4.04
CA LYS A 158 -7.53 7.17 -4.18
C LYS A 158 -6.67 5.93 -4.07
N ALA A 159 -6.97 5.05 -3.15
CA ALA A 159 -6.11 3.93 -2.78
C ALA A 159 -5.56 3.14 -3.99
N LEU A 160 -6.41 2.80 -4.97
CA LEU A 160 -5.96 2.04 -6.13
C LEU A 160 -4.98 2.80 -7.03
N ASP A 161 -5.23 4.10 -7.26
CA ASP A 161 -4.36 4.95 -8.08
C ASP A 161 -3.00 5.14 -7.37
N ASP A 162 -3.02 5.34 -6.05
CA ASP A 162 -1.82 5.57 -5.23
C ASP A 162 -0.96 4.30 -5.15
N ILE A 163 -1.58 3.10 -5.16
CA ILE A 163 -0.85 1.83 -5.31
C ILE A 163 -0.16 1.75 -6.67
N LEU A 164 -0.87 2.06 -7.76
CA LEU A 164 -0.29 2.03 -9.12
C LEU A 164 0.87 3.03 -9.24
N GLU A 165 0.72 4.23 -8.69
CA GLU A 165 1.80 5.23 -8.64
C GLU A 165 3.02 4.72 -7.85
N SER A 166 2.79 3.99 -6.75
CA SER A 166 3.87 3.39 -5.95
C SER A 166 4.63 2.31 -6.71
N ILE A 167 3.94 1.48 -7.49
CA ILE A 167 4.55 0.47 -8.37
C ILE A 167 5.39 1.14 -9.46
N GLU A 168 4.85 2.16 -10.13
CA GLU A 168 5.56 2.90 -11.18
C GLU A 168 6.76 3.67 -10.61
N GLU A 169 6.64 4.24 -9.42
CA GLU A 169 7.76 4.88 -8.71
C GLU A 169 8.89 3.88 -8.42
N LEU A 170 8.56 2.65 -7.98
CA LEU A 170 9.58 1.62 -7.77
C LEU A 170 10.22 1.17 -9.09
N LYS A 171 9.46 1.02 -10.19
CA LYS A 171 10.01 0.74 -11.52
C LYS A 171 10.99 1.82 -11.95
N TYR A 172 10.63 3.09 -11.77
CA TYR A 172 11.49 4.22 -12.07
C TYR A 172 12.80 4.18 -11.27
N TYR A 173 12.75 3.91 -9.95
CA TYR A 173 13.97 3.76 -9.15
C TYR A 173 14.79 2.54 -9.58
N ARG A 174 14.18 1.45 -9.96
CA ARG A 174 14.88 0.27 -10.48
C ARG A 174 15.72 0.60 -11.71
N GLU A 175 15.23 1.44 -12.58
CA GLU A 175 15.89 1.80 -13.85
C GLU A 175 16.92 2.92 -13.68
N THR A 176 16.71 3.85 -12.77
CA THR A 176 17.48 5.10 -12.69
C THR A 176 18.37 5.19 -11.46
N PHE A 177 18.04 4.52 -10.38
CA PHE A 177 18.73 4.65 -9.10
C PHE A 177 19.59 3.44 -8.76
N PHE A 178 19.18 2.23 -9.14
CA PHE A 178 19.95 1.02 -8.88
C PHE A 178 20.96 0.73 -9.97
N ARG A 179 22.18 0.37 -9.56
CA ARG A 179 23.17 -0.22 -10.46
C ARG A 179 22.98 -1.73 -10.45
N LEU A 180 22.15 -2.24 -11.35
CA LEU A 180 21.95 -3.68 -11.50
C LEU A 180 23.22 -4.31 -12.11
N PRO A 181 23.69 -5.46 -11.57
CA PRO A 181 24.80 -6.19 -12.19
C PRO A 181 24.38 -6.67 -13.59
N ALA A 182 25.36 -6.80 -14.48
CA ALA A 182 25.15 -7.43 -15.79
C ALA A 182 24.59 -8.86 -15.60
N PRO A 183 23.77 -9.40 -16.54
CA PRO A 183 23.06 -10.67 -16.37
C PRO A 183 23.93 -11.88 -16.00
N ASN A 184 25.25 -11.81 -16.16
CA ASN A 184 26.22 -12.88 -15.87
C ASN A 184 27.10 -12.62 -14.64
N HIS A 185 26.79 -11.61 -13.80
CA HIS A 185 27.54 -11.40 -12.56
C HIS A 185 26.99 -12.30 -11.46
N THR A 186 27.72 -13.37 -11.14
CA THR A 186 27.51 -14.13 -9.90
C THR A 186 27.85 -13.20 -8.75
N ALA A 187 26.83 -12.76 -7.99
CA ALA A 187 27.06 -12.01 -6.77
C ALA A 187 27.88 -12.87 -5.80
N THR A 188 28.99 -12.33 -5.32
CA THR A 188 29.73 -12.97 -4.22
C THR A 188 28.81 -12.97 -2.99
N PRO A 189 28.55 -14.13 -2.36
CA PRO A 189 27.72 -14.16 -1.16
C PRO A 189 28.32 -13.25 -0.09
N VAL A 190 27.52 -12.36 0.46
CA VAL A 190 27.89 -11.69 1.72
C VAL A 190 27.72 -12.77 2.81
N ALA A 191 28.80 -13.07 3.53
CA ALA A 191 28.75 -14.00 4.66
C ALA A 191 27.70 -13.49 5.68
N GLU A 192 26.84 -14.41 6.15
CA GLU A 192 25.85 -14.17 7.19
C GLU A 192 26.50 -13.85 8.52
#